data_145820b12a138e37a2705a5231d7e45a
#
_entry.id   145820b12a138e37a2705a5231d7e45a
#
_cell.length_a   1.000
_cell.length_b   1.000
_cell.length_c   1.000
_cell.angle_alpha   90.00
_cell.angle_beta   90.00
_cell.angle_gamma   90.00
#
_symmetry.space_group_name_H-M   'P 1'
#
loop_
_entity.id
_entity.type
_entity.pdbx_description
1 polymer ?
#
loop_
_entity_poly.entity_id
_entity_poly.type
_entity_poly.pdbx_seq_one_letter_code
_entity_poly.pdbx_strand_id
1 'polypeptide(L)'
;MYHHGQPVESIDRKLALLKFIEFISAHNSPVLVGHNISTYDNHMLCKQLQQNNLLAEFLRLINGCIDTLKLARKMFKKEDVGNHKQQNLVKKLLGKSYEAHDALEDVKSLHELFVNKLQYTCKDIFPFNHTQLVASYKDISNKSMITKAVACRMANSCIGLKHFELAHKRDSQNGICSVLLEHCFSRKTARIILNYFENSEE
;
A
#
# COMPACT_ATOMS: atom_id res chain seq x y z
N MET A 1 13.16 21.99 -13.81
CA MET A 1 12.88 21.78 -12.39
C MET A 1 13.90 22.57 -11.59
N TYR A 2 13.55 23.10 -10.42
CA TYR A 2 14.47 23.89 -9.60
C TYR A 2 14.54 23.31 -8.18
N HIS A 3 15.72 23.29 -7.58
CA HIS A 3 15.96 22.89 -6.19
C HIS A 3 16.80 23.99 -5.53
N HIS A 4 16.30 24.58 -4.44
CA HIS A 4 16.91 25.76 -3.80
C HIS A 4 17.22 26.91 -4.77
N GLY A 5 16.33 27.14 -5.76
CA GLY A 5 16.52 28.20 -6.76
C GLY A 5 17.51 27.87 -7.89
N GLN A 6 18.19 26.73 -7.83
CA GLN A 6 19.09 26.25 -8.88
C GLN A 6 18.39 25.29 -9.84
N PRO A 7 18.62 25.37 -11.15
CA PRO A 7 18.08 24.41 -12.10
C PRO A 7 18.66 23.02 -11.84
N VAL A 8 17.78 22.01 -11.76
CA VAL A 8 18.19 20.61 -11.63
C VAL A 8 17.92 19.88 -12.93
N GLU A 9 18.87 19.05 -13.31
CA GLU A 9 18.70 18.11 -14.41
C GLU A 9 17.54 17.16 -14.09
N SER A 10 16.63 16.99 -15.04
CA SER A 10 15.49 16.12 -14.90
C SER A 10 15.44 15.13 -16.05
N ILE A 11 14.96 13.94 -15.78
CA ILE A 11 14.77 12.89 -16.79
C ILE A 11 13.27 12.69 -17.04
N ASP A 12 12.97 12.08 -18.16
CA ASP A 12 11.62 11.68 -18.51
C ASP A 12 11.01 10.80 -17.41
N ARG A 13 9.72 10.95 -17.16
CA ARG A 13 9.00 10.23 -16.10
C ARG A 13 9.06 8.72 -16.28
N LYS A 14 8.84 8.23 -17.50
CA LYS A 14 8.89 6.79 -17.79
C LYS A 14 10.29 6.25 -17.57
N LEU A 15 11.31 6.98 -17.97
CA LEU A 15 12.71 6.61 -17.73
C LEU A 15 13.01 6.57 -16.22
N ALA A 16 12.49 7.52 -15.43
CA ALA A 16 12.64 7.50 -13.98
C ALA A 16 11.99 6.27 -13.34
N LEU A 17 10.81 5.88 -13.80
CA LEU A 17 10.11 4.67 -13.33
C LEU A 17 10.87 3.40 -13.71
N LEU A 18 11.43 3.32 -14.92
CA LEU A 18 12.23 2.17 -15.35
C LEU A 18 13.51 2.03 -14.52
N LYS A 19 14.24 3.12 -14.27
CA LYS A 19 15.41 3.12 -13.37
C LYS A 19 15.04 2.71 -11.94
N PHE A 20 13.88 3.13 -11.47
CA PHE A 20 13.39 2.72 -10.15
C PHE A 20 13.06 1.22 -10.10
N ILE A 21 12.43 0.66 -11.13
CA ILE A 21 12.17 -0.78 -11.27
C ILE A 21 13.49 -1.56 -11.32
N GLU A 22 14.45 -1.10 -12.11
CA GLU A 22 15.80 -1.69 -12.20
C GLU A 22 16.47 -1.71 -10.81
N PHE A 23 16.46 -0.58 -10.09
CA PHE A 23 16.98 -0.51 -8.72
C PHE A 23 16.29 -1.51 -7.79
N ILE A 24 14.96 -1.59 -7.82
CA ILE A 24 14.20 -2.52 -6.98
C ILE A 24 14.51 -3.98 -7.34
N SER A 25 14.66 -4.30 -8.61
CA SER A 25 14.93 -5.67 -9.10
C SER A 25 16.28 -6.24 -8.62
N ALA A 26 17.22 -5.37 -8.27
CA ALA A 26 18.51 -5.77 -7.70
C ALA A 26 18.41 -6.28 -6.25
N HIS A 27 17.24 -6.17 -5.61
CA HIS A 27 17.03 -6.55 -4.21
C HIS A 27 16.08 -7.75 -4.11
N ASN A 28 16.33 -8.64 -3.16
CA ASN A 28 15.47 -9.80 -2.93
C ASN A 28 14.29 -9.41 -2.04
N SER A 29 13.06 -9.58 -2.55
CA SER A 29 11.80 -9.31 -1.82
C SER A 29 11.75 -7.91 -1.16
N PRO A 30 12.02 -6.83 -1.90
CA PRO A 30 12.09 -5.49 -1.33
C PRO A 30 10.75 -5.03 -0.75
N VAL A 31 10.82 -4.26 0.34
CA VAL A 31 9.66 -3.62 0.98
C VAL A 31 9.87 -2.11 0.94
N LEU A 32 8.88 -1.37 0.44
CA LEU A 32 8.91 0.08 0.49
C LEU A 32 8.52 0.59 1.87
N VAL A 33 9.33 1.48 2.42
CA VAL A 33 9.07 2.13 3.71
C VAL A 33 8.85 3.62 3.51
N GLY A 34 7.74 4.15 4.01
CA GLY A 34 7.45 5.58 3.89
C GLY A 34 6.57 6.08 5.03
N HIS A 35 6.63 7.38 5.27
CA HIS A 35 5.81 8.03 6.30
C HIS A 35 4.49 8.50 5.72
N ASN A 36 3.37 7.90 6.13
CA ASN A 36 2.05 8.09 5.52
C ASN A 36 1.96 7.61 4.05
N ILE A 37 2.85 6.72 3.67
CA ILE A 37 2.98 6.20 2.30
C ILE A 37 1.68 5.59 1.75
N SER A 38 0.87 4.98 2.63
CA SER A 38 -0.40 4.34 2.23
C SER A 38 -1.45 5.32 1.72
N THR A 39 -1.37 6.59 2.11
CA THR A 39 -2.39 7.60 1.78
C THR A 39 -2.05 8.37 0.51
N TYR A 40 -0.76 8.68 0.28
CA TYR A 40 -0.36 9.56 -0.81
C TYR A 40 0.62 8.88 -1.79
N ASP A 41 1.81 8.52 -1.33
CA ASP A 41 2.90 8.09 -2.22
C ASP A 41 2.57 6.83 -3.01
N ASN A 42 2.03 5.79 -2.35
CA ASN A 42 1.62 4.57 -3.02
C ASN A 42 0.55 4.82 -4.08
N HIS A 43 -0.41 5.71 -3.78
CA HIS A 43 -1.47 6.03 -4.73
C HIS A 43 -0.90 6.73 -5.98
N MET A 44 -0.03 7.71 -5.77
CA MET A 44 0.61 8.46 -6.86
C MET A 44 1.52 7.56 -7.69
N LEU A 45 2.40 6.78 -7.05
CA LEU A 45 3.31 5.87 -7.74
C LEU A 45 2.54 4.78 -8.50
N CYS A 46 1.53 4.18 -7.89
CA CYS A 46 0.69 3.17 -8.54
C CYS A 46 -0.01 3.73 -9.80
N LYS A 47 -0.56 4.95 -9.73
CA LYS A 47 -1.15 5.63 -10.87
C LYS A 47 -0.13 5.85 -12.00
N GLN A 48 1.08 6.31 -11.66
CA GLN A 48 2.14 6.53 -12.66
C GLN A 48 2.63 5.22 -13.30
N LEU A 49 2.81 4.17 -12.53
CA LEU A 49 3.16 2.84 -13.04
C LEU A 49 2.06 2.29 -13.97
N GLN A 50 0.80 2.48 -13.60
CA GLN A 50 -0.35 2.05 -14.38
C GLN A 50 -0.45 2.79 -15.73
N GLN A 51 -0.28 4.12 -15.72
CA GLN A 51 -0.29 4.95 -16.93
C GLN A 51 0.84 4.62 -17.91
N ASN A 52 1.94 4.06 -17.42
CA ASN A 52 3.09 3.65 -18.24
C ASN A 52 3.13 2.13 -18.52
N ASN A 53 2.08 1.36 -18.16
CA ASN A 53 1.99 -0.09 -18.29
C ASN A 53 3.10 -0.87 -17.54
N LEU A 54 3.62 -0.32 -16.45
CA LEU A 54 4.71 -0.89 -15.64
C LEU A 54 4.21 -1.51 -14.32
N LEU A 55 2.92 -1.35 -13.97
CA LEU A 55 2.41 -1.78 -12.68
C LEU A 55 2.53 -3.30 -12.46
N ALA A 56 2.22 -4.10 -13.48
CA ALA A 56 2.26 -5.56 -13.35
C ALA A 56 3.70 -6.09 -13.13
N GLU A 57 4.68 -5.47 -13.74
CA GLU A 57 6.10 -5.77 -13.54
C GLU A 57 6.54 -5.38 -12.13
N PHE A 58 6.23 -4.15 -11.71
CA PHE A 58 6.55 -3.65 -10.38
C PHE A 58 5.96 -4.51 -9.26
N LEU A 59 4.69 -4.93 -9.40
CA LEU A 59 4.01 -5.78 -8.40
C LEU A 59 4.62 -7.19 -8.26
N ARG A 60 5.35 -7.67 -9.27
CA ARG A 60 6.08 -8.95 -9.17
C ARG A 60 7.38 -8.83 -8.38
N LEU A 61 7.95 -7.65 -8.31
CA LEU A 61 9.23 -7.39 -7.63
C LEU A 61 9.06 -7.02 -6.17
N ILE A 62 8.01 -6.24 -5.85
CA ILE A 62 7.81 -5.68 -4.52
C ILE A 62 7.07 -6.65 -3.61
N ASN A 63 7.60 -6.87 -2.41
CA ASN A 63 6.93 -7.70 -1.38
C ASN A 63 5.80 -6.94 -0.65
N GLY A 64 5.84 -5.62 -0.61
CA GLY A 64 4.82 -4.78 0.01
C GLY A 64 5.36 -3.46 0.52
N CYS A 65 4.58 -2.84 1.40
CA CYS A 65 4.90 -1.53 1.97
C CYS A 65 4.74 -1.53 3.49
N ILE A 66 5.51 -0.68 4.15
CA ILE A 66 5.35 -0.33 5.57
C ILE A 66 5.07 1.15 5.70
N ASP A 67 4.02 1.50 6.44
CA ASP A 67 3.67 2.88 6.76
C ASP A 67 4.16 3.25 8.16
N THR A 68 5.24 4.01 8.24
CA THR A 68 5.87 4.39 9.51
C THR A 68 4.99 5.31 10.37
N LEU A 69 4.04 6.05 9.78
CA LEU A 69 3.04 6.80 10.55
C LEU A 69 2.12 5.85 11.33
N LYS A 70 1.70 4.75 10.72
CA LYS A 70 0.88 3.73 11.39
C LYS A 70 1.66 3.04 12.51
N LEU A 71 2.93 2.69 12.26
CA LEU A 71 3.81 2.13 13.28
C LEU A 71 4.00 3.10 14.44
N ALA A 72 4.32 4.35 14.16
CA ALA A 72 4.52 5.36 15.19
C ALA A 72 3.26 5.57 16.06
N ARG A 73 2.06 5.58 15.45
CA ARG A 73 0.79 5.67 16.18
C ARG A 73 0.50 4.45 17.06
N LYS A 74 0.98 3.28 16.66
CA LYS A 74 0.86 2.03 17.43
C LYS A 74 1.83 2.00 18.61
N MET A 75 3.01 2.58 18.46
CA MET A 75 4.11 2.49 19.43
C MET A 75 4.16 3.65 20.42
N PHE A 76 3.81 4.85 20.00
CA PHE A 76 3.95 6.08 20.79
C PHE A 76 2.61 6.76 20.98
N LYS A 77 2.31 7.12 22.22
CA LYS A 77 1.13 7.93 22.53
C LYS A 77 1.36 9.37 22.08
N LYS A 78 0.27 10.05 21.69
CA LYS A 78 0.35 11.45 21.25
C LYS A 78 0.89 12.37 22.35
N GLU A 79 0.55 12.08 23.61
CA GLU A 79 0.98 12.81 24.80
C GLU A 79 2.51 12.81 24.95
N ASP A 80 3.17 11.70 24.58
CA ASP A 80 4.63 11.53 24.72
C ASP A 80 5.40 12.26 23.60
N VAL A 81 4.86 12.20 22.37
CA VAL A 81 5.55 12.75 21.19
C VAL A 81 4.97 14.06 20.68
N GLY A 82 3.80 14.51 21.18
CA GLY A 82 3.09 15.71 20.73
C GLY A 82 2.30 15.49 19.45
N ASN A 83 2.94 15.02 18.40
CA ASN A 83 2.29 14.58 17.16
C ASN A 83 3.16 13.57 16.42
N HIS A 84 2.57 12.88 15.43
CA HIS A 84 3.24 11.83 14.68
C HIS A 84 3.75 12.29 13.30
N LYS A 85 4.00 13.59 13.09
CA LYS A 85 4.70 14.07 11.88
C LYS A 85 6.15 13.61 11.92
N GLN A 86 6.73 13.24 10.78
CA GLN A 86 8.10 12.73 10.70
C GLN A 86 9.12 13.63 11.38
N GLN A 87 9.12 14.95 11.05
CA GLN A 87 10.02 15.92 11.69
C GLN A 87 9.94 15.92 13.21
N ASN A 88 8.71 15.84 13.75
CA ASN A 88 8.51 15.86 15.18
C ASN A 88 8.99 14.56 15.84
N LEU A 89 8.73 13.40 15.21
CA LEU A 89 9.25 12.12 15.68
C LEU A 89 10.78 12.08 15.66
N VAL A 90 11.41 12.54 14.59
CA VAL A 90 12.87 12.66 14.49
C VAL A 90 13.42 13.54 15.61
N LYS A 91 12.82 14.73 15.81
CA LYS A 91 13.23 15.64 16.87
C LYS A 91 13.08 15.04 18.27
N LYS A 92 11.94 14.40 18.54
CA LYS A 92 11.64 13.86 19.89
C LYS A 92 12.38 12.55 20.18
N LEU A 93 12.52 11.66 19.21
CA LEU A 93 13.05 10.31 19.43
C LEU A 93 14.54 10.18 19.11
N LEU A 94 15.06 11.01 18.19
CA LEU A 94 16.49 11.02 17.81
C LEU A 94 17.25 12.25 18.30
N GLY A 95 16.57 13.26 18.83
CA GLY A 95 17.22 14.51 19.31
C GLY A 95 17.79 15.36 18.18
N LYS A 96 17.37 15.14 16.92
CA LYS A 96 17.90 15.80 15.73
C LYS A 96 16.84 16.67 15.06
N SER A 97 17.27 17.67 14.32
CA SER A 97 16.42 18.41 13.37
C SER A 97 17.03 18.29 11.97
N TYR A 98 16.19 18.34 10.95
CA TYR A 98 16.60 18.30 9.56
C TYR A 98 15.72 19.26 8.73
N GLU A 99 16.19 19.61 7.54
CA GLU A 99 15.44 20.45 6.61
C GLU A 99 14.37 19.60 5.91
N ALA A 100 13.13 19.74 6.34
CA ALA A 100 12.03 19.01 5.73
C ALA A 100 11.69 19.57 4.34
N HIS A 101 11.13 18.68 3.51
CA HIS A 101 10.83 18.92 2.09
C HIS A 101 12.06 18.92 1.17
N ASP A 102 13.26 18.64 1.72
CA ASP A 102 14.36 18.08 0.94
C ASP A 102 14.21 16.55 0.87
N ALA A 103 14.06 16.02 -0.34
CA ALA A 103 13.74 14.59 -0.52
C ALA A 103 14.82 13.66 0.04
N LEU A 104 16.10 14.05 -0.04
CA LEU A 104 17.21 13.26 0.45
C LEU A 104 17.26 13.27 1.97
N GLU A 105 17.08 14.45 2.59
CA GLU A 105 17.08 14.61 4.03
C GLU A 105 15.84 13.94 4.67
N ASP A 106 14.67 14.02 4.01
CA ASP A 106 13.48 13.29 4.43
C ASP A 106 13.71 11.78 4.45
N VAL A 107 14.33 11.21 3.40
CA VAL A 107 14.62 9.77 3.32
C VAL A 107 15.66 9.34 4.34
N LYS A 108 16.76 10.07 4.51
CA LYS A 108 17.80 9.77 5.51
C LYS A 108 17.24 9.77 6.94
N SER A 109 16.48 10.82 7.26
CA SER A 109 15.85 10.99 8.57
C SER A 109 14.81 9.89 8.84
N LEU A 110 14.03 9.51 7.82
CA LEU A 110 13.09 8.40 7.92
C LEU A 110 13.80 7.07 8.14
N HIS A 111 14.87 6.82 7.40
CA HIS A 111 15.69 5.61 7.57
C HIS A 111 16.23 5.49 8.99
N GLU A 112 16.83 6.57 9.52
CA GLU A 112 17.34 6.60 10.90
C GLU A 112 16.24 6.35 11.94
N LEU A 113 15.08 6.99 11.77
CA LEU A 113 13.91 6.81 12.63
C LEU A 113 13.41 5.36 12.57
N PHE A 114 13.30 4.80 11.38
CA PHE A 114 12.80 3.45 11.16
C PHE A 114 13.72 2.40 11.80
N VAL A 115 15.02 2.48 11.52
CA VAL A 115 16.00 1.48 12.01
C VAL A 115 16.18 1.56 13.52
N ASN A 116 16.21 2.77 14.09
CA ASN A 116 16.60 2.93 15.50
C ASN A 116 15.40 2.98 16.47
N LYS A 117 14.20 3.32 16.01
CA LYS A 117 13.07 3.61 16.90
C LYS A 117 11.78 2.89 16.58
N LEU A 118 11.61 2.37 15.37
CA LEU A 118 10.37 1.70 14.99
C LEU A 118 10.56 0.19 14.92
N GLN A 119 9.57 -0.54 15.43
CA GLN A 119 9.51 -2.00 15.35
C GLN A 119 8.33 -2.40 14.48
N TYR A 120 8.54 -3.39 13.63
CA TYR A 120 7.51 -3.92 12.76
C TYR A 120 7.50 -5.45 12.76
N THR A 121 6.40 -6.01 12.33
CA THR A 121 6.20 -7.44 12.13
C THR A 121 5.72 -7.68 10.69
N CYS A 122 5.66 -8.92 10.24
CA CYS A 122 5.09 -9.25 8.93
C CYS A 122 3.64 -8.76 8.76
N LYS A 123 2.89 -8.59 9.85
CA LYS A 123 1.51 -8.06 9.84
C LYS A 123 1.44 -6.55 9.53
N ASP A 124 2.53 -5.83 9.65
CA ASP A 124 2.60 -4.40 9.35
C ASP A 124 2.94 -4.15 7.87
N ILE A 125 3.32 -5.20 7.12
CA ILE A 125 3.53 -5.16 5.68
C ILE A 125 2.16 -5.30 4.97
N PHE A 126 1.86 -4.38 4.07
CA PHE A 126 0.61 -4.39 3.30
C PHE A 126 0.91 -4.28 1.79
N PRO A 127 0.01 -4.78 0.91
CA PRO A 127 0.21 -4.73 -0.53
C PRO A 127 0.37 -3.29 -1.05
N PHE A 128 1.30 -3.09 -1.98
CA PHE A 128 1.54 -1.79 -2.60
C PHE A 128 0.27 -1.19 -3.22
N ASN A 129 -0.52 -2.00 -3.91
CA ASN A 129 -1.78 -1.62 -4.56
C ASN A 129 -3.01 -1.76 -3.66
N HIS A 130 -2.84 -1.79 -2.33
CA HIS A 130 -3.92 -1.98 -1.36
C HIS A 130 -5.12 -1.04 -1.59
N THR A 131 -4.86 0.24 -1.85
CA THR A 131 -5.92 1.23 -2.08
C THR A 131 -6.77 0.88 -3.31
N GLN A 132 -6.16 0.41 -4.40
CA GLN A 132 -6.86 -0.01 -5.61
C GLN A 132 -7.67 -1.28 -5.36
N LEU A 133 -7.12 -2.23 -4.60
CA LEU A 133 -7.83 -3.44 -4.21
C LEU A 133 -9.07 -3.10 -3.37
N VAL A 134 -8.94 -2.21 -2.38
CA VAL A 134 -10.09 -1.73 -1.59
C VAL A 134 -11.11 -1.00 -2.48
N ALA A 135 -10.63 -0.14 -3.38
CA ALA A 135 -11.51 0.61 -4.29
C ALA A 135 -12.29 -0.31 -5.24
N SER A 136 -11.75 -1.48 -5.61
CA SER A 136 -12.47 -2.46 -6.44
C SER A 136 -13.77 -2.95 -5.83
N TYR A 137 -13.90 -2.90 -4.50
CA TYR A 137 -15.11 -3.30 -3.77
C TYR A 137 -16.13 -2.18 -3.56
N LYS A 138 -15.95 -1.01 -4.21
CA LYS A 138 -16.80 0.17 -3.96
C LYS A 138 -18.28 -0.13 -4.17
N ASP A 139 -18.64 -0.82 -5.23
CA ASP A 139 -20.04 -1.10 -5.55
C ASP A 139 -20.68 -2.06 -4.55
N ILE A 140 -19.98 -3.12 -4.16
CA ILE A 140 -20.45 -4.07 -3.14
C ILE A 140 -20.60 -3.37 -1.78
N SER A 141 -19.67 -2.48 -1.44
CA SER A 141 -19.72 -1.69 -0.21
C SER A 141 -20.84 -0.65 -0.22
N ASN A 142 -21.09 0.01 -1.35
CA ASN A 142 -22.17 0.98 -1.51
C ASN A 142 -23.56 0.30 -1.37
N LYS A 143 -23.69 -0.95 -1.82
CA LYS A 143 -24.87 -1.79 -1.61
C LYS A 143 -24.97 -2.33 -0.19
N SER A 144 -24.08 -1.90 0.73
CA SER A 144 -24.00 -2.34 2.13
C SER A 144 -23.87 -3.87 2.30
N MET A 145 -23.45 -4.59 1.28
CA MET A 145 -23.28 -6.05 1.32
C MET A 145 -22.04 -6.45 2.14
N ILE A 146 -20.96 -5.65 2.07
CA ILE A 146 -19.77 -5.82 2.89
C ILE A 146 -19.36 -4.51 3.56
N THR A 147 -18.73 -4.62 4.73
CA THR A 147 -18.16 -3.46 5.42
C THR A 147 -16.81 -3.08 4.84
N LYS A 148 -16.40 -1.82 5.02
CA LYS A 148 -15.05 -1.35 4.67
C LYS A 148 -13.95 -2.20 5.34
N ALA A 149 -14.17 -2.68 6.57
CA ALA A 149 -13.22 -3.54 7.27
C ALA A 149 -13.03 -4.89 6.55
N VAL A 150 -14.10 -5.48 6.01
CA VAL A 150 -14.02 -6.71 5.21
C VAL A 150 -13.28 -6.47 3.90
N ALA A 151 -13.58 -5.37 3.19
CA ALA A 151 -12.87 -4.98 1.97
C ALA A 151 -11.36 -4.77 2.23
N CYS A 152 -10.99 -4.09 3.31
CA CYS A 152 -9.59 -3.91 3.70
C CYS A 152 -8.90 -5.26 4.03
N ARG A 153 -9.58 -6.18 4.70
CA ARG A 153 -9.02 -7.52 4.98
C ARG A 153 -8.75 -8.28 3.68
N MET A 154 -9.69 -8.28 2.73
CA MET A 154 -9.49 -8.90 1.42
C MET A 154 -8.32 -8.26 0.67
N ALA A 155 -8.24 -6.94 0.66
CA ALA A 155 -7.13 -6.21 0.06
C ALA A 155 -5.77 -6.55 0.71
N ASN A 156 -5.71 -6.71 2.04
CA ASN A 156 -4.49 -7.16 2.74
C ASN A 156 -4.06 -8.59 2.34
N SER A 157 -4.99 -9.41 1.89
CA SER A 157 -4.71 -10.74 1.32
C SER A 157 -4.44 -10.68 -0.19
N CYS A 158 -4.13 -9.50 -0.75
CA CYS A 158 -3.92 -9.26 -2.19
C CYS A 158 -5.13 -9.61 -3.08
N ILE A 159 -6.33 -9.70 -2.52
CA ILE A 159 -7.53 -10.04 -3.26
C ILE A 159 -8.28 -8.75 -3.64
N GLY A 160 -8.63 -8.61 -4.91
CA GLY A 160 -9.52 -7.57 -5.43
C GLY A 160 -10.69 -8.20 -6.18
N LEU A 161 -11.68 -7.42 -6.55
CA LEU A 161 -12.91 -7.91 -7.20
C LEU A 161 -12.64 -8.74 -8.45
N LYS A 162 -11.64 -8.37 -9.24
CA LYS A 162 -11.24 -9.11 -10.45
C LYS A 162 -10.82 -10.56 -10.18
N HIS A 163 -10.27 -10.85 -9.01
CA HIS A 163 -9.93 -12.24 -8.64
C HIS A 163 -11.18 -13.07 -8.45
N PHE A 164 -12.26 -12.49 -7.92
CA PHE A 164 -13.54 -13.17 -7.79
C PHE A 164 -14.25 -13.34 -9.14
N GLU A 165 -14.16 -12.35 -10.05
CA GLU A 165 -14.65 -12.52 -11.43
C GLU A 165 -13.98 -13.72 -12.11
N LEU A 166 -12.68 -13.86 -11.98
CA LEU A 166 -11.92 -14.97 -12.56
C LEU A 166 -12.28 -16.30 -11.88
N ALA A 167 -12.40 -16.31 -10.56
CA ALA A 167 -12.79 -17.50 -9.80
C ALA A 167 -14.20 -17.97 -10.17
N HIS A 168 -15.16 -17.03 -10.30
CA HIS A 168 -16.53 -17.32 -10.70
C HIS A 168 -16.62 -17.85 -12.13
N LYS A 169 -15.90 -17.25 -13.07
CA LYS A 169 -15.82 -17.73 -14.46
C LYS A 169 -15.24 -19.14 -14.57
N ARG A 170 -14.31 -19.51 -13.68
CA ARG A 170 -13.68 -20.82 -13.66
C ARG A 170 -14.59 -21.87 -13.03
N ASP A 171 -15.25 -21.54 -11.93
CA ASP A 171 -16.18 -22.39 -11.19
C ASP A 171 -17.25 -21.50 -10.54
N SER A 172 -18.40 -21.39 -11.20
CA SER A 172 -19.49 -20.50 -10.78
C SER A 172 -20.06 -20.85 -9.40
N GLN A 173 -20.00 -22.12 -9.00
CA GLN A 173 -20.57 -22.59 -7.73
C GLN A 173 -19.58 -22.45 -6.55
N ASN A 174 -18.32 -22.83 -6.75
CA ASN A 174 -17.36 -22.98 -5.66
C ASN A 174 -16.15 -22.06 -5.74
N GLY A 175 -15.84 -21.47 -6.90
CA GLY A 175 -14.61 -20.73 -7.12
C GLY A 175 -14.39 -19.58 -6.13
N ILE A 176 -15.40 -18.73 -5.92
CA ILE A 176 -15.35 -17.62 -4.95
C ILE A 176 -15.23 -18.15 -3.52
N CYS A 177 -16.00 -19.20 -3.19
CA CYS A 177 -15.96 -19.80 -1.86
C CYS A 177 -14.59 -20.38 -1.53
N SER A 178 -13.98 -21.09 -2.46
CA SER A 178 -12.63 -21.67 -2.29
C SER A 178 -11.60 -20.60 -2.01
N VAL A 179 -11.53 -19.54 -2.85
CA VAL A 179 -10.59 -18.43 -2.65
C VAL A 179 -10.77 -17.78 -1.27
N LEU A 180 -12.00 -17.50 -0.85
CA LEU A 180 -12.23 -16.83 0.42
C LEU A 180 -11.93 -17.70 1.64
N LEU A 181 -12.25 -19.00 1.57
CA LEU A 181 -11.97 -19.95 2.65
C LEU A 181 -10.47 -20.21 2.82
N GLU A 182 -9.69 -20.28 1.73
CA GLU A 182 -8.23 -20.37 1.76
C GLU A 182 -7.60 -19.17 2.50
N HIS A 183 -8.21 -18.00 2.37
CA HIS A 183 -7.76 -16.78 3.06
C HIS A 183 -8.46 -16.54 4.42
N CYS A 184 -9.01 -17.59 5.03
CA CYS A 184 -9.64 -17.55 6.37
C CYS A 184 -10.82 -16.57 6.49
N PHE A 185 -11.59 -16.36 5.41
CA PHE A 185 -12.86 -15.65 5.47
C PHE A 185 -14.01 -16.61 5.80
N SER A 186 -15.09 -16.05 6.36
CA SER A 186 -16.27 -16.86 6.72
C SER A 186 -17.06 -17.29 5.49
N ARG A 187 -17.75 -18.44 5.59
CA ARG A 187 -18.72 -18.89 4.56
C ARG A 187 -19.82 -17.85 4.32
N LYS A 188 -20.20 -17.07 5.33
CA LYS A 188 -21.15 -15.96 5.20
C LYS A 188 -20.62 -14.90 4.24
N THR A 189 -19.37 -14.48 4.38
CA THR A 189 -18.73 -13.53 3.46
C THR A 189 -18.66 -14.08 2.04
N ALA A 190 -18.31 -15.35 1.90
CA ALA A 190 -18.23 -16.00 0.59
C ALA A 190 -19.60 -16.01 -0.13
N ARG A 191 -20.68 -16.34 0.56
CA ARG A 191 -22.03 -16.28 0.00
C ARG A 191 -22.46 -14.88 -0.41
N ILE A 192 -22.11 -13.86 0.38
CA ILE A 192 -22.42 -12.47 0.03
C ILE A 192 -21.76 -12.07 -1.29
N ILE A 193 -20.48 -12.42 -1.46
CA ILE A 193 -19.75 -12.10 -2.69
C ILE A 193 -20.30 -12.92 -3.87
N LEU A 194 -20.60 -14.21 -3.69
CA LEU A 194 -21.19 -15.04 -4.72
C LEU A 194 -22.53 -14.48 -5.21
N ASN A 195 -23.44 -14.15 -4.30
CA ASN A 195 -24.74 -13.56 -4.63
C ASN A 195 -24.60 -12.22 -5.39
N TYR A 196 -23.54 -11.45 -5.14
CA TYR A 196 -23.28 -10.21 -5.89
C TYR A 196 -23.02 -10.53 -7.38
N PHE A 197 -22.26 -11.58 -7.68
CA PHE A 197 -21.97 -11.97 -9.06
C PHE A 197 -23.19 -12.60 -9.74
N GLU A 198 -23.92 -13.47 -9.07
CA GLU A 198 -25.15 -14.08 -9.60
C GLU A 198 -26.20 -13.03 -9.99
N ASN A 199 -26.40 -12.01 -9.14
CA ASN A 199 -27.37 -10.93 -9.41
C ASN A 199 -26.84 -9.84 -10.38
N SER A 200 -25.61 -9.94 -10.86
CA SER A 200 -25.01 -8.99 -11.82
C SER A 200 -25.00 -9.55 -13.25
N GLU A 201 -25.39 -10.80 -13.43
CA GLU A 201 -25.52 -11.47 -14.74
C GLU A 201 -26.95 -11.43 -15.31
N GLU A 202 -27.93 -10.91 -14.52
CA GLU A 202 -29.29 -10.56 -14.97
C GLU A 202 -29.35 -9.10 -15.45
#